data_33324d72ee3e0364f555d916bd07e541
#
_entry.id   33324d72ee3e0364f555d916bd07e541
#
_cell.length_a   1.000
_cell.length_b   1.000
_cell.length_c   1.000
_cell.angle_alpha   90.00
_cell.angle_beta   90.00
_cell.angle_gamma   90.00
#
_symmetry.space_group_name_H-M   'P 1'
#
loop_
_entity.id
_entity.type
_entity.pdbx_description
1 polymer ?
#
loop_
_entity_poly.entity_id
_entity_poly.type
_entity_poly.pdbx_seq_one_letter_code
_entity_poly.pdbx_strand_id
1 'polypeptide(L)'
;NKEVTKILDIEPHLPNNRCNDGASDAKGRFWIGTMQNNISPEATDIEIKENSGNLYCVNHDLSFKKFESDIGVSNTLAWSPDNTKFYFTDTLTGIIFSYDFDLEKGEISNKQEFAKHDRGYPDGSTVDSEGGLWSCRWGGSSVIRFDPNGKVDEIVEVPVESVTNCTFGGENLDTLFITTARWGMSQEQIDNNPSAGGLFSVKLGVTGVADNQFG
;
A
#
# COMPACT_ATOMS: atom_id res chain seq x y z
N ASN A 1 11.27 4.55 29.22
CA ASN A 1 10.43 5.32 28.29
C ASN A 1 11.13 5.34 26.93
N LYS A 2 10.38 5.02 25.86
CA LYS A 2 10.87 5.20 24.49
C LYS A 2 10.45 6.61 24.06
N GLU A 3 11.39 7.40 23.59
CA GLU A 3 11.14 8.74 23.06
C GLU A 3 10.82 8.64 21.57
N VAL A 4 9.76 9.31 21.14
CA VAL A 4 9.38 9.40 19.73
C VAL A 4 9.94 10.71 19.17
N THR A 5 10.77 10.61 18.14
CA THR A 5 11.39 11.77 17.49
C THR A 5 10.87 11.91 16.06
N LYS A 6 10.41 13.12 15.70
CA LYS A 6 10.08 13.45 14.31
C LYS A 6 11.39 13.59 13.53
N ILE A 7 11.58 12.76 12.49
CA ILE A 7 12.81 12.75 11.69
C ILE A 7 12.74 13.65 10.46
N LEU A 8 11.55 13.84 9.88
CA LEU A 8 11.38 14.62 8.65
C LEU A 8 9.97 15.23 8.59
N ASP A 9 9.85 16.42 8.00
CA ASP A 9 8.62 17.03 7.55
C ASP A 9 8.67 17.14 6.03
N ILE A 10 7.97 16.24 5.34
CA ILE A 10 8.14 16.09 3.89
C ILE A 10 7.35 17.14 3.09
N GLU A 11 6.23 17.66 3.65
CA GLU A 11 5.33 18.61 3.01
C GLU A 11 4.96 19.79 3.93
N PRO A 12 5.92 20.56 4.47
CA PRO A 12 5.60 21.67 5.38
C PRO A 12 4.76 22.78 4.72
N HIS A 13 4.72 22.81 3.40
CA HIS A 13 3.92 23.76 2.59
C HIS A 13 2.49 23.26 2.31
N LEU A 14 2.17 22.01 2.65
CA LEU A 14 0.85 21.37 2.51
C LEU A 14 0.33 20.89 3.88
N PRO A 15 -0.02 21.81 4.80
CA PRO A 15 -0.35 21.47 6.18
C PRO A 15 -1.60 20.57 6.34
N ASN A 16 -2.41 20.51 5.29
CA ASN A 16 -3.59 19.64 5.25
C ASN A 16 -3.30 18.24 4.69
N ASN A 17 -2.06 17.93 4.35
CA ASN A 17 -1.68 16.59 3.93
C ASN A 17 -1.17 15.75 5.10
N ARG A 18 -1.23 14.44 4.92
CA ARG A 18 -0.61 13.42 5.77
C ARG A 18 0.09 12.37 4.92
N CYS A 19 1.05 11.68 5.50
CA CYS A 19 1.54 10.43 4.93
C CYS A 19 0.45 9.36 4.97
N ASN A 20 0.44 8.45 4.00
CA ASN A 20 -0.46 7.30 3.96
C ASN A 20 0.32 5.99 3.92
N ASP A 21 0.56 5.41 2.77
CA ASP A 21 1.30 4.16 2.63
C ASP A 21 2.78 4.42 2.35
N GLY A 22 3.66 3.50 2.80
CA GLY A 22 5.09 3.61 2.60
C GLY A 22 5.81 2.29 2.80
N ALA A 23 6.90 2.10 2.04
CA ALA A 23 7.74 0.90 2.11
C ALA A 23 9.20 1.22 1.76
N SER A 24 10.12 0.34 2.13
CA SER A 24 11.54 0.48 1.81
C SER A 24 11.93 -0.34 0.59
N ASP A 25 12.75 0.22 -0.29
CA ASP A 25 13.35 -0.52 -1.39
C ASP A 25 14.58 -1.35 -0.94
N ALA A 26 15.11 -2.18 -1.81
CA ALA A 26 16.23 -3.08 -1.50
C ALA A 26 17.58 -2.35 -1.24
N LYS A 27 17.65 -1.03 -1.45
CA LYS A 27 18.77 -0.18 -1.03
C LYS A 27 18.49 0.56 0.28
N GLY A 28 17.37 0.28 0.96
CA GLY A 28 16.99 0.87 2.24
C GLY A 28 16.50 2.31 2.13
N ARG A 29 16.13 2.83 0.95
CA ARG A 29 15.46 4.11 0.82
C ARG A 29 13.98 3.94 1.14
N PHE A 30 13.39 4.93 1.82
CA PHE A 30 11.98 4.88 2.18
C PHE A 30 11.12 5.61 1.15
N TRP A 31 10.22 4.89 0.52
CA TRP A 31 9.24 5.45 -0.38
C TRP A 31 7.95 5.69 0.38
N ILE A 32 7.40 6.89 0.27
CA ILE A 32 6.23 7.34 1.04
C ILE A 32 5.30 8.14 0.15
N GLY A 33 4.05 7.77 0.18
CA GLY A 33 2.98 8.53 -0.45
C GLY A 33 2.25 9.42 0.54
N THR A 34 1.82 10.58 0.09
CA THR A 34 0.98 11.50 0.86
C THR A 34 -0.41 11.63 0.26
N MET A 35 -1.31 12.23 0.99
CA MET A 35 -2.69 12.52 0.57
C MET A 35 -3.27 13.66 1.39
N GLN A 36 -4.38 14.26 0.94
CA GLN A 36 -5.18 15.14 1.79
C GLN A 36 -5.58 14.37 3.06
N ASN A 37 -5.43 15.01 4.22
CA ASN A 37 -5.88 14.39 5.48
C ASN A 37 -7.40 14.23 5.46
N ASN A 38 -7.85 13.00 5.58
CA ASN A 38 -9.26 12.61 5.61
C ASN A 38 -9.74 12.19 7.00
N ILE A 39 -8.97 12.51 8.05
CA ILE A 39 -9.26 12.11 9.42
C ILE A 39 -9.31 13.36 10.31
N SER A 40 -10.47 13.61 10.96
CA SER A 40 -10.61 14.69 11.92
C SER A 40 -9.92 14.37 13.26
N PRO A 41 -9.68 15.37 14.13
CA PRO A 41 -9.21 15.12 15.50
C PRO A 41 -10.10 14.17 16.31
N GLU A 42 -11.39 14.11 15.99
CA GLU A 42 -12.40 13.23 16.62
C GLU A 42 -12.45 11.83 15.97
N ALA A 43 -11.50 11.53 15.08
CA ALA A 43 -11.42 10.27 14.31
C ALA A 43 -12.66 9.99 13.44
N THR A 44 -13.23 11.05 12.86
CA THR A 44 -14.30 10.94 11.86
C THR A 44 -13.79 11.25 10.46
N ASP A 45 -14.54 10.83 9.43
CA ASP A 45 -14.19 11.07 8.04
C ASP A 45 -14.25 12.56 7.67
N ILE A 46 -13.24 13.01 6.96
CA ILE A 46 -13.22 14.26 6.21
C ILE A 46 -13.19 13.89 4.72
N GLU A 47 -14.11 14.48 3.95
CA GLU A 47 -14.16 14.26 2.50
C GLU A 47 -12.85 14.70 1.83
N ILE A 48 -12.29 13.85 0.96
CA ILE A 48 -11.17 14.19 0.10
C ILE A 48 -11.71 15.05 -1.04
N LYS A 49 -11.25 16.31 -1.11
CA LYS A 49 -11.69 17.29 -2.11
C LYS A 49 -10.63 17.61 -3.14
N GLU A 50 -9.37 17.33 -2.84
CA GLU A 50 -8.22 17.69 -3.64
C GLU A 50 -7.29 16.48 -3.79
N ASN A 51 -6.78 16.29 -4.98
CA ASN A 51 -5.71 15.32 -5.24
C ASN A 51 -4.36 15.99 -4.93
N SER A 52 -4.14 16.34 -3.65
CA SER A 52 -2.94 17.08 -3.21
C SER A 52 -1.77 16.19 -2.83
N GLY A 53 -1.97 14.86 -2.90
CA GLY A 53 -0.96 13.87 -2.54
C GLY A 53 0.20 13.81 -3.54
N ASN A 54 1.33 13.31 -3.07
CA ASN A 54 2.56 13.15 -3.82
C ASN A 54 3.24 11.83 -3.45
N LEU A 55 4.15 11.35 -4.32
CA LEU A 55 5.03 10.22 -4.05
C LEU A 55 6.47 10.71 -3.89
N TYR A 56 7.11 10.31 -2.80
CA TYR A 56 8.50 10.67 -2.48
C TYR A 56 9.37 9.44 -2.26
N CYS A 57 10.66 9.58 -2.56
CA CYS A 57 11.71 8.68 -2.11
C CYS A 57 12.61 9.44 -1.14
N VAL A 58 12.82 8.91 0.05
CA VAL A 58 13.66 9.46 1.12
C VAL A 58 14.92 8.62 1.24
N ASN A 59 16.08 9.26 1.13
CA ASN A 59 17.39 8.65 1.27
C ASN A 59 17.81 8.50 2.75
N HIS A 60 18.91 7.78 3.02
CA HIS A 60 19.47 7.56 4.35
C HIS A 60 19.90 8.86 5.04
N ASP A 61 20.32 9.86 4.29
CA ASP A 61 20.71 11.20 4.79
C ASP A 61 19.50 12.13 4.98
N LEU A 62 18.28 11.60 4.84
CA LEU A 62 16.99 12.29 4.91
C LEU A 62 16.75 13.30 3.78
N SER A 63 17.62 13.38 2.78
CA SER A 63 17.28 14.06 1.52
C SER A 63 16.16 13.30 0.83
N PHE A 64 15.29 14.01 0.11
CA PHE A 64 14.18 13.37 -0.58
C PHE A 64 13.92 13.98 -1.94
N LYS A 65 13.31 13.18 -2.81
CA LYS A 65 12.89 13.56 -4.17
C LYS A 65 11.43 13.21 -4.38
N LYS A 66 10.70 14.13 -5.03
CA LYS A 66 9.32 13.90 -5.46
C LYS A 66 9.31 13.25 -6.85
N PHE A 67 8.47 12.24 -7.03
CA PHE A 67 8.32 11.47 -8.28
C PHE A 67 6.95 11.64 -8.94
N GLU A 68 5.87 11.64 -8.16
CA GLU A 68 4.49 11.81 -8.65
C GLU A 68 3.78 12.90 -7.86
N SER A 69 2.74 13.49 -8.45
CA SER A 69 1.86 14.50 -7.83
C SER A 69 0.41 14.28 -8.25
N ASP A 70 -0.49 15.10 -7.74
CA ASP A 70 -1.91 15.06 -8.04
C ASP A 70 -2.58 13.72 -7.66
N ILE A 71 -2.13 13.12 -6.55
CA ILE A 71 -2.60 11.84 -6.03
C ILE A 71 -3.75 12.08 -5.05
N GLY A 72 -4.85 11.35 -5.23
CA GLY A 72 -5.97 11.35 -4.31
C GLY A 72 -5.65 10.57 -3.03
N VAL A 73 -5.38 9.27 -3.16
CA VAL A 73 -5.01 8.37 -2.04
C VAL A 73 -3.87 7.45 -2.47
N SER A 74 -2.67 7.72 -1.96
CA SER A 74 -1.47 6.94 -2.30
C SER A 74 -1.46 5.59 -1.59
N ASN A 75 -1.31 4.50 -2.34
CA ASN A 75 -1.26 3.13 -1.84
C ASN A 75 -0.40 2.23 -2.74
N THR A 76 -0.25 0.95 -2.37
CA THR A 76 0.48 -0.05 -3.16
C THR A 76 1.91 0.39 -3.46
N LEU A 77 2.81 0.32 -2.48
CA LEU A 77 4.24 0.53 -2.70
C LEU A 77 4.95 -0.83 -2.60
N ALA A 78 5.24 -1.42 -3.75
CA ALA A 78 5.85 -2.74 -3.82
C ALA A 78 6.82 -2.84 -5.01
N TRP A 79 7.76 -3.77 -4.94
CA TRP A 79 8.76 -4.01 -6.00
C TRP A 79 8.72 -5.46 -6.46
N SER A 80 9.00 -5.69 -7.75
CA SER A 80 9.23 -7.05 -8.24
C SER A 80 10.44 -7.70 -7.53
N PRO A 81 10.48 -9.05 -7.42
CA PRO A 81 11.58 -9.74 -6.72
C PRO A 81 12.97 -9.44 -7.27
N ASP A 82 13.06 -9.12 -8.57
CA ASP A 82 14.30 -8.73 -9.26
C ASP A 82 14.61 -7.22 -9.15
N ASN A 83 13.76 -6.45 -8.47
CA ASN A 83 13.87 -5.01 -8.31
C ASN A 83 13.92 -4.21 -9.63
N THR A 84 13.32 -4.71 -10.69
CA THR A 84 13.24 -4.01 -11.99
C THR A 84 11.94 -3.27 -12.20
N LYS A 85 10.90 -3.56 -11.38
CA LYS A 85 9.60 -2.91 -11.41
C LYS A 85 9.24 -2.35 -10.04
N PHE A 86 8.55 -1.20 -10.06
CA PHE A 86 7.88 -0.60 -8.91
C PHE A 86 6.38 -0.54 -9.20
N TYR A 87 5.56 -0.89 -8.23
CA TYR A 87 4.10 -0.83 -8.31
C TYR A 87 3.57 0.25 -7.38
N PHE A 88 2.62 1.02 -7.88
CA PHE A 88 2.01 2.14 -7.15
C PHE A 88 0.56 2.36 -7.62
N THR A 89 -0.29 2.81 -6.71
CA THR A 89 -1.67 3.20 -7.05
C THR A 89 -2.08 4.53 -6.42
N ASP A 90 -2.88 5.29 -7.14
CA ASP A 90 -3.86 6.18 -6.55
C ASP A 90 -5.17 5.38 -6.42
N THR A 91 -5.54 5.06 -5.18
CA THR A 91 -6.74 4.26 -4.87
C THR A 91 -7.99 4.78 -5.59
N LEU A 92 -8.15 6.11 -5.69
CA LEU A 92 -9.34 6.71 -6.30
C LEU A 92 -9.46 6.45 -7.81
N THR A 93 -8.37 6.13 -8.48
CA THR A 93 -8.39 5.73 -9.90
C THR A 93 -8.79 4.28 -10.12
N GLY A 94 -8.62 3.44 -9.11
CA GLY A 94 -8.84 1.99 -9.17
C GLY A 94 -7.80 1.25 -10.03
N ILE A 95 -6.72 1.92 -10.45
CA ILE A 95 -5.69 1.39 -11.34
C ILE A 95 -4.38 1.22 -10.56
N ILE A 96 -3.78 0.05 -10.66
CA ILE A 96 -2.40 -0.19 -10.23
C ILE A 96 -1.49 0.09 -11.42
N PHE A 97 -0.51 0.97 -11.23
CA PHE A 97 0.51 1.28 -12.23
C PHE A 97 1.80 0.50 -11.94
N SER A 98 2.51 0.14 -12.99
CA SER A 98 3.90 -0.32 -12.91
C SER A 98 4.83 0.70 -13.54
N TYR A 99 6.03 0.79 -12.98
CA TYR A 99 7.13 1.63 -13.47
C TYR A 99 8.36 0.75 -13.68
N ASP A 100 9.20 1.08 -14.65
CA ASP A 100 10.56 0.60 -14.66
C ASP A 100 11.32 1.21 -13.48
N PHE A 101 12.03 0.39 -12.72
CA PHE A 101 12.76 0.80 -11.53
C PHE A 101 14.27 0.63 -11.70
N ASP A 102 15.01 1.72 -11.53
CA ASP A 102 16.48 1.69 -11.44
C ASP A 102 16.87 1.64 -9.94
N LEU A 103 17.12 0.44 -9.44
CA LEU A 103 17.47 0.22 -8.03
C LEU A 103 18.73 1.00 -7.63
N GLU A 104 19.73 1.13 -8.50
CA GLU A 104 20.97 1.82 -8.14
C GLU A 104 20.74 3.32 -7.93
N LYS A 105 19.93 3.93 -8.77
CA LYS A 105 19.65 5.37 -8.72
C LYS A 105 18.45 5.73 -7.83
N GLY A 106 17.54 4.76 -7.55
CA GLY A 106 16.24 5.06 -6.93
C GLY A 106 15.36 5.90 -7.85
N GLU A 107 15.30 5.56 -9.12
CA GLU A 107 14.54 6.28 -10.13
C GLU A 107 13.44 5.37 -10.69
N ILE A 108 12.29 5.98 -10.99
CA ILE A 108 11.18 5.34 -11.68
C ILE A 108 10.94 6.00 -13.03
N SER A 109 10.51 5.20 -14.01
CA SER A 109 10.24 5.66 -15.39
C SER A 109 9.19 4.77 -16.05
N ASN A 110 8.78 5.11 -17.26
CA ASN A 110 7.90 4.29 -18.11
C ASN A 110 6.62 3.82 -17.39
N LYS A 111 5.89 4.76 -16.76
CA LYS A 111 4.59 4.49 -16.12
C LYS A 111 3.61 3.83 -17.09
N GLN A 112 3.05 2.69 -16.69
CA GLN A 112 2.06 1.93 -17.47
C GLN A 112 0.94 1.42 -16.56
N GLU A 113 -0.27 1.28 -17.07
CA GLU A 113 -1.31 0.52 -16.39
C GLU A 113 -0.88 -0.93 -16.28
N PHE A 114 -0.83 -1.45 -15.05
CA PHE A 114 -0.48 -2.84 -14.79
C PHE A 114 -1.72 -3.70 -14.60
N ALA A 115 -2.63 -3.27 -13.70
CA ALA A 115 -3.83 -4.03 -13.39
C ALA A 115 -4.99 -3.12 -12.98
N LYS A 116 -6.20 -3.57 -13.30
CA LYS A 116 -7.46 -3.00 -12.84
C LYS A 116 -8.46 -4.10 -12.55
N HIS A 117 -9.26 -3.92 -11.51
CA HIS A 117 -10.34 -4.84 -11.16
C HIS A 117 -11.49 -4.06 -10.52
N ASP A 118 -12.72 -4.47 -10.78
CA ASP A 118 -13.95 -3.80 -10.32
C ASP A 118 -14.36 -4.18 -8.89
N ARG A 119 -13.71 -5.18 -8.31
CA ARG A 119 -13.95 -5.62 -6.94
C ARG A 119 -13.21 -4.74 -5.95
N GLY A 120 -13.88 -3.70 -5.43
CA GLY A 120 -13.32 -2.73 -4.50
C GLY A 120 -12.16 -1.90 -5.10
N TYR A 121 -11.49 -1.17 -4.23
CA TYR A 121 -10.39 -0.28 -4.61
C TYR A 121 -9.04 -0.84 -4.14
N PRO A 122 -7.94 -0.70 -4.90
CA PRO A 122 -6.62 -1.13 -4.47
C PRO A 122 -6.16 -0.31 -3.24
N ASP A 123 -5.69 -1.02 -2.22
CA ASP A 123 -5.12 -0.47 -0.99
C ASP A 123 -3.67 -0.95 -0.83
N GLY A 124 -3.23 -1.42 0.32
CA GLY A 124 -1.90 -1.98 0.50
C GLY A 124 -1.67 -3.26 -0.30
N SER A 125 -0.41 -3.58 -0.56
CA SER A 125 -0.02 -4.72 -1.40
C SER A 125 1.33 -5.30 -0.98
N THR A 126 1.57 -6.55 -1.37
CA THR A 126 2.87 -7.21 -1.28
C THR A 126 3.14 -8.03 -2.54
N VAL A 127 4.38 -8.46 -2.75
CA VAL A 127 4.78 -9.29 -3.91
C VAL A 127 5.29 -10.65 -3.42
N ASP A 128 4.95 -11.72 -4.13
CA ASP A 128 5.49 -13.05 -3.86
C ASP A 128 6.77 -13.35 -4.66
N SER A 129 7.42 -14.46 -4.33
CA SER A 129 8.68 -14.86 -4.95
C SER A 129 8.59 -15.19 -6.45
N GLU A 130 7.37 -15.40 -6.97
CA GLU A 130 7.11 -15.63 -8.39
C GLU A 130 6.81 -14.34 -9.15
N GLY A 131 6.78 -13.17 -8.44
CA GLY A 131 6.47 -11.86 -8.99
C GLY A 131 4.99 -11.52 -9.06
N GLY A 132 4.13 -12.34 -8.45
CA GLY A 132 2.70 -12.04 -8.31
C GLY A 132 2.46 -10.90 -7.31
N LEU A 133 1.66 -9.89 -7.70
CA LEU A 133 1.27 -8.78 -6.84
C LEU A 133 -0.05 -9.11 -6.13
N TRP A 134 -0.01 -9.15 -4.80
CA TRP A 134 -1.17 -9.35 -3.93
C TRP A 134 -1.72 -8.00 -3.50
N SER A 135 -2.86 -7.61 -4.03
CA SER A 135 -3.52 -6.32 -3.77
C SER A 135 -4.72 -6.49 -2.86
N CYS A 136 -4.67 -5.86 -1.70
CA CYS A 136 -5.82 -5.73 -0.81
C CYS A 136 -6.89 -4.84 -1.44
N ARG A 137 -8.18 -5.21 -1.24
CA ARG A 137 -9.29 -4.53 -1.90
C ARG A 137 -10.20 -3.88 -0.87
N TRP A 138 -10.03 -2.57 -0.67
CA TRP A 138 -10.94 -1.77 0.14
C TRP A 138 -12.36 -1.81 -0.45
N GLY A 139 -13.34 -2.19 0.35
CA GLY A 139 -14.71 -2.37 -0.12
C GLY A 139 -14.93 -3.63 -0.98
N GLY A 140 -13.91 -4.49 -1.12
CA GLY A 140 -13.94 -5.66 -2.01
C GLY A 140 -13.89 -7.02 -1.33
N SER A 141 -13.82 -7.08 0.01
CA SER A 141 -13.80 -8.33 0.79
C SER A 141 -12.78 -9.36 0.30
N SER A 142 -11.63 -8.91 -0.20
CA SER A 142 -10.67 -9.83 -0.82
C SER A 142 -9.24 -9.28 -0.88
N VAL A 143 -8.30 -10.20 -1.08
CA VAL A 143 -6.97 -9.92 -1.65
C VAL A 143 -6.93 -10.57 -3.02
N ILE A 144 -6.50 -9.82 -4.05
CA ILE A 144 -6.39 -10.31 -5.43
C ILE A 144 -4.91 -10.43 -5.78
N ARG A 145 -4.51 -11.64 -6.22
CA ARG A 145 -3.21 -11.87 -6.85
C ARG A 145 -3.30 -11.56 -8.33
N PHE A 146 -2.44 -10.67 -8.80
CA PHE A 146 -2.18 -10.45 -10.22
C PHE A 146 -0.86 -11.12 -10.58
N ASP A 147 -0.83 -11.87 -11.69
CA ASP A 147 0.40 -12.42 -12.24
C ASP A 147 1.36 -11.31 -12.69
N PRO A 148 2.63 -11.60 -13.05
CA PRO A 148 3.58 -10.59 -13.53
C PRO A 148 3.14 -9.80 -14.77
N ASN A 149 2.08 -10.23 -15.46
CA ASN A 149 1.49 -9.54 -16.62
C ASN A 149 0.22 -8.74 -16.27
N GLY A 150 -0.14 -8.65 -14.97
CA GLY A 150 -1.31 -7.90 -14.50
C GLY A 150 -2.65 -8.65 -14.67
N LYS A 151 -2.65 -9.95 -14.94
CA LYS A 151 -3.86 -10.76 -15.01
C LYS A 151 -4.21 -11.34 -13.65
N VAL A 152 -5.50 -11.38 -13.33
CA VAL A 152 -5.99 -12.06 -12.12
C VAL A 152 -5.62 -13.54 -12.18
N ASP A 153 -4.94 -14.01 -11.15
CA ASP A 153 -4.47 -15.38 -11.01
C ASP A 153 -5.15 -16.11 -9.82
N GLU A 154 -5.28 -15.42 -8.68
CA GLU A 154 -5.93 -15.96 -7.49
C GLU A 154 -6.73 -14.88 -6.76
N ILE A 155 -7.81 -15.26 -6.08
CA ILE A 155 -8.59 -14.39 -5.19
C ILE A 155 -8.76 -15.09 -3.84
N VAL A 156 -8.27 -14.44 -2.79
CA VAL A 156 -8.49 -14.84 -1.40
C VAL A 156 -9.66 -14.03 -0.84
N GLU A 157 -10.75 -14.72 -0.51
CA GLU A 157 -11.91 -14.14 0.13
C GLU A 157 -11.61 -13.80 1.60
N VAL A 158 -11.97 -12.60 2.02
CA VAL A 158 -11.86 -12.14 3.41
C VAL A 158 -13.25 -11.81 3.92
N PRO A 159 -13.67 -12.29 5.12
CA PRO A 159 -15.04 -12.09 5.61
C PRO A 159 -15.29 -10.64 6.13
N VAL A 160 -14.54 -9.66 5.65
CA VAL A 160 -14.60 -8.26 6.04
C VAL A 160 -14.47 -7.39 4.80
N GLU A 161 -15.31 -6.37 4.68
CA GLU A 161 -15.39 -5.53 3.48
C GLU A 161 -14.11 -4.72 3.23
N SER A 162 -13.56 -4.09 4.30
CA SER A 162 -12.41 -3.18 4.18
C SER A 162 -11.10 -3.92 4.47
N VAL A 163 -10.53 -4.53 3.44
CA VAL A 163 -9.21 -5.19 3.47
C VAL A 163 -8.15 -4.14 3.14
N THR A 164 -7.19 -3.92 4.05
CA THR A 164 -6.31 -2.75 4.02
C THR A 164 -4.89 -3.04 3.54
N ASN A 165 -4.24 -4.04 4.13
CA ASN A 165 -2.85 -4.36 3.75
C ASN A 165 -2.57 -5.84 3.95
N CYS A 166 -1.53 -6.36 3.33
CA CYS A 166 -1.07 -7.72 3.52
C CYS A 166 0.46 -7.82 3.41
N THR A 167 1.02 -8.81 4.09
CA THR A 167 2.43 -9.18 3.95
C THR A 167 2.62 -10.66 4.19
N PHE A 168 3.66 -11.24 3.61
CA PHE A 168 4.05 -12.61 3.87
C PHE A 168 4.85 -12.71 5.17
N GLY A 169 4.62 -13.78 5.92
CA GLY A 169 5.31 -14.07 7.16
C GLY A 169 5.32 -15.56 7.48
N GLY A 170 5.70 -15.87 8.72
CA GLY A 170 5.99 -17.25 9.15
C GLY A 170 7.42 -17.65 8.82
N GLU A 171 7.84 -18.82 9.30
CA GLU A 171 9.21 -19.32 9.17
C GLU A 171 9.66 -19.45 7.69
N ASN A 172 8.72 -19.83 6.81
CA ASN A 172 8.97 -20.08 5.39
C ASN A 172 8.42 -18.97 4.47
N LEU A 173 7.90 -17.85 5.02
CA LEU A 173 7.21 -16.80 4.28
C LEU A 173 6.06 -17.35 3.40
N ASP A 174 5.37 -18.41 3.82
CA ASP A 174 4.28 -19.09 3.09
C ASP A 174 2.88 -18.73 3.62
N THR A 175 2.83 -17.82 4.58
CA THR A 175 1.59 -17.37 5.21
C THR A 175 1.36 -15.90 4.91
N LEU A 176 0.27 -15.59 4.23
CA LEU A 176 -0.16 -14.21 4.01
C LEU A 176 -0.95 -13.72 5.22
N PHE A 177 -0.47 -12.69 5.88
CA PHE A 177 -1.18 -11.96 6.94
C PHE A 177 -1.90 -10.77 6.33
N ILE A 178 -3.16 -10.56 6.73
CA ILE A 178 -4.07 -9.59 6.10
C ILE A 178 -4.68 -8.73 7.19
N THR A 179 -4.53 -7.42 7.11
CA THR A 179 -5.17 -6.45 7.99
C THR A 179 -6.48 -5.94 7.41
N THR A 180 -7.40 -5.55 8.28
CA THR A 180 -8.72 -5.01 7.90
C THR A 180 -9.07 -3.80 8.75
N ALA A 181 -10.04 -3.00 8.32
CA ALA A 181 -10.46 -1.79 9.03
C ALA A 181 -11.95 -1.81 9.40
N ARG A 182 -12.29 -1.02 10.44
CA ARG A 182 -13.66 -0.65 10.83
C ARG A 182 -14.03 0.77 10.40
N TRP A 183 -13.15 1.42 9.65
CA TRP A 183 -13.33 2.81 9.25
C TRP A 183 -14.62 2.99 8.43
N GLY A 184 -15.42 3.98 8.81
CA GLY A 184 -16.70 4.25 8.15
C GLY A 184 -17.87 3.33 8.55
N MET A 185 -17.64 2.31 9.41
CA MET A 185 -18.69 1.39 9.85
C MET A 185 -19.53 2.01 10.99
N SER A 186 -20.86 1.85 10.90
CA SER A 186 -21.75 2.10 12.01
C SER A 186 -21.60 1.05 13.13
N GLN A 187 -22.07 1.34 14.32
CA GLN A 187 -22.08 0.37 15.43
C GLN A 187 -22.84 -0.91 15.05
N GLU A 188 -23.97 -0.79 14.36
CA GLU A 188 -24.76 -1.93 13.87
C GLU A 188 -23.96 -2.81 12.89
N GLN A 189 -23.20 -2.20 11.98
CA GLN A 189 -22.34 -2.96 11.07
C GLN A 189 -21.20 -3.68 11.81
N ILE A 190 -20.62 -3.06 12.85
CA ILE A 190 -19.60 -3.66 13.70
C ILE A 190 -20.18 -4.85 14.49
N ASP A 191 -21.38 -4.70 15.06
CA ASP A 191 -22.05 -5.75 15.81
C ASP A 191 -22.43 -6.94 14.92
N ASN A 192 -22.82 -6.69 13.67
CA ASN A 192 -23.12 -7.69 12.67
C ASN A 192 -21.85 -8.36 12.05
N ASN A 193 -20.70 -7.69 12.09
CA ASN A 193 -19.43 -8.23 11.66
C ASN A 193 -18.32 -7.96 12.70
N PRO A 194 -18.31 -8.71 13.80
CA PRO A 194 -17.34 -8.50 14.89
C PRO A 194 -15.88 -8.78 14.47
N SER A 195 -15.66 -9.46 13.33
CA SER A 195 -14.34 -9.74 12.78
C SER A 195 -13.73 -8.54 12.04
N ALA A 196 -14.50 -7.50 11.73
CA ALA A 196 -13.99 -6.28 11.11
C ALA A 196 -12.91 -5.64 11.99
N GLY A 197 -11.86 -5.11 11.36
CA GLY A 197 -10.66 -4.58 12.05
C GLY A 197 -9.76 -5.68 12.62
N GLY A 198 -10.03 -6.95 12.32
CA GLY A 198 -9.22 -8.09 12.72
C GLY A 198 -8.00 -8.30 11.83
N LEU A 199 -7.07 -9.13 12.32
CA LEU A 199 -5.95 -9.68 11.57
C LEU A 199 -6.31 -11.09 11.10
N PHE A 200 -6.18 -11.34 9.81
CA PHE A 200 -6.42 -12.63 9.18
C PHE A 200 -5.11 -13.24 8.67
N SER A 201 -5.12 -14.54 8.45
CA SER A 201 -4.01 -15.20 7.78
C SER A 201 -4.51 -16.37 6.92
N VAL A 202 -3.79 -16.62 5.84
CA VAL A 202 -4.01 -17.78 4.98
C VAL A 202 -2.66 -18.36 4.55
N LYS A 203 -2.56 -19.68 4.54
CA LYS A 203 -1.37 -20.36 4.01
C LYS A 203 -1.56 -20.58 2.52
N LEU A 204 -0.59 -20.13 1.74
CA LEU A 204 -0.64 -20.14 0.28
C LEU A 204 0.33 -21.19 -0.30
N GLY A 205 0.15 -21.50 -1.59
CA GLY A 205 1.05 -22.37 -2.34
C GLY A 205 2.35 -21.69 -2.81
N VAL A 206 2.45 -20.36 -2.60
CA VAL A 206 3.61 -19.53 -2.94
C VAL A 206 4.26 -18.97 -1.68
N THR A 207 5.51 -18.50 -1.79
CA THR A 207 6.23 -17.82 -0.70
C THR A 207 6.40 -16.33 -1.02
N GLY A 208 6.46 -15.51 0.01
CA GLY A 208 6.75 -14.08 -0.13
C GLY A 208 8.24 -13.79 -0.31
N VAL A 209 8.52 -12.50 -0.46
CA VAL A 209 9.86 -11.93 -0.37
C VAL A 209 9.98 -11.21 0.98
N ALA A 210 11.12 -11.31 1.64
CA ALA A 210 11.34 -10.61 2.90
C ALA A 210 11.30 -9.09 2.68
N ASP A 211 10.61 -8.38 3.58
CA ASP A 211 10.53 -6.92 3.55
C ASP A 211 11.91 -6.28 3.76
N ASN A 212 12.15 -5.18 3.05
CA ASN A 212 13.36 -4.39 3.18
C ASN A 212 13.29 -3.44 4.39
N GLN A 213 14.44 -3.05 4.92
CA GLN A 213 14.55 -2.13 6.05
C GLN A 213 15.07 -0.76 5.59
N PHE A 214 14.58 0.31 6.22
CA PHE A 214 15.11 1.65 6.04
C PHE A 214 16.44 1.81 6.80
N GLY A 215 17.44 2.40 6.16
CA GLY A 215 18.74 2.71 6.77
C GLY A 215 19.86 1.75 6.45
#